data_5b52fdf765a44ac8977dda7f117aa26a
#
_entry.id   5b52fdf765a44ac8977dda7f117aa26a
#
_cell.length_a   1.000
_cell.length_b   1.000
_cell.length_c   1.000
_cell.angle_alpha   90.00
_cell.angle_beta   90.00
_cell.angle_gamma   90.00
#
_symmetry.space_group_name_H-M   'P 1'
#
loop_
_entity.id
_entity.type
_entity.pdbx_description
1 polymer ?
#
loop_
_entity_poly.entity_id
_entity_poly.type
_entity_poly.pdbx_seq_one_letter_code
_entity_poly.pdbx_strand_id
1 'polypeptide(L)'
;MSTKKAGVSRKKAREIALHLIFELGFGAFEAENVMTERLDEEIMRSIGSEIAPYAGPLDAVQTKYIVTVVKGVAEHLEALDTQIAQNAKGWTLSRLSRITMAILRLALYEMEYVEDVPVGAAINEAVELAKVYDSEETAAFINGVLGAVARNAEQV
;
A
#
# COMPACT_ATOMS: atom_id res chain seq x y z
N MET A 1 -19.13 -19.29 3.98
CA MET A 1 -18.63 -17.93 4.17
C MET A 1 -18.62 -17.17 2.89
N SER A 2 -19.13 -16.00 2.93
CA SER A 2 -19.22 -15.25 1.69
C SER A 2 -17.89 -14.58 1.34
N THR A 3 -17.56 -14.58 0.07
CA THR A 3 -16.45 -13.83 -0.49
C THR A 3 -16.58 -12.34 -0.19
N LYS A 4 -17.82 -11.88 -0.05
CA LYS A 4 -18.12 -10.49 0.28
C LYS A 4 -17.56 -10.08 1.65
N LYS A 5 -17.70 -10.96 2.65
CA LYS A 5 -17.17 -10.72 3.99
C LYS A 5 -15.62 -10.67 3.97
N ALA A 6 -15.01 -11.60 3.26
CA ALA A 6 -13.55 -11.62 3.12
C ALA A 6 -13.04 -10.37 2.40
N GLY A 7 -13.74 -9.92 1.35
CA GLY A 7 -13.39 -8.70 0.63
C GLY A 7 -13.48 -7.45 1.49
N VAL A 8 -14.52 -7.33 2.30
CA VAL A 8 -14.69 -6.20 3.21
C VAL A 8 -13.60 -6.20 4.28
N SER A 9 -13.24 -7.37 4.82
CA SER A 9 -12.17 -7.50 5.80
C SER A 9 -10.82 -7.07 5.22
N ARG A 10 -10.53 -7.50 3.99
CA ARG A 10 -9.28 -7.14 3.32
C ARG A 10 -9.24 -5.65 2.99
N LYS A 11 -10.37 -5.08 2.56
CA LYS A 11 -10.47 -3.66 2.24
C LYS A 11 -10.14 -2.80 3.46
N LYS A 12 -10.68 -3.15 4.62
CA LYS A 12 -10.42 -2.49 5.89
C LYS A 12 -8.94 -2.59 6.26
N ALA A 13 -8.37 -3.80 6.16
CA ALA A 13 -6.97 -4.03 6.46
C ALA A 13 -6.06 -3.23 5.52
N ARG A 14 -6.42 -3.17 4.24
CA ARG A 14 -5.66 -2.40 3.25
C ARG A 14 -5.65 -0.92 3.58
N GLU A 15 -6.78 -0.37 3.99
CA GLU A 15 -6.87 1.04 4.36
C GLU A 15 -6.01 1.34 5.60
N ILE A 16 -6.03 0.45 6.58
CA ILE A 16 -5.17 0.59 7.75
C ILE A 16 -3.68 0.55 7.35
N ALA A 17 -3.33 -0.41 6.48
CA ALA A 17 -1.95 -0.50 5.97
C ALA A 17 -1.53 0.79 5.27
N LEU A 18 -2.44 1.38 4.48
CA LEU A 18 -2.16 2.65 3.81
C LEU A 18 -1.85 3.77 4.81
N HIS A 19 -2.65 3.88 5.88
CA HIS A 19 -2.41 4.88 6.91
C HIS A 19 -1.03 4.71 7.55
N LEU A 20 -0.65 3.48 7.85
CA LEU A 20 0.63 3.19 8.46
C LEU A 20 1.80 3.47 7.53
N ILE A 21 1.66 3.10 6.26
CA ILE A 21 2.68 3.39 5.25
C ILE A 21 2.85 4.91 5.10
N PHE A 22 1.75 5.64 5.09
CA PHE A 22 1.80 7.09 5.00
C PHE A 22 2.50 7.71 6.21
N GLU A 23 2.14 7.29 7.43
CA GLU A 23 2.75 7.81 8.65
C GLU A 23 4.24 7.49 8.75
N LEU A 24 4.63 6.30 8.34
CA LEU A 24 6.00 5.85 8.42
C LEU A 24 6.83 6.20 7.19
N GLY A 25 6.27 6.98 6.27
CA GLY A 25 6.90 7.28 4.99
C GLY A 25 8.13 8.17 5.02
N PHE A 26 8.49 8.70 6.18
CA PHE A 26 9.62 9.63 6.30
C PHE A 26 10.52 9.26 7.44
N GLY A 27 11.79 9.06 7.13
CA GLY A 27 12.79 8.75 8.14
C GLY A 27 12.62 7.38 8.79
N ALA A 28 11.41 6.83 8.75
CA ALA A 28 11.14 5.55 9.37
C ALA A 28 11.71 4.36 8.60
N PHE A 29 12.15 4.57 7.36
CA PHE A 29 12.71 3.52 6.52
C PHE A 29 14.23 3.55 6.44
N GLU A 30 14.90 4.15 7.42
CA GLU A 30 16.33 4.44 7.32
C GLU A 30 17.29 3.30 7.62
N ALA A 31 16.93 2.37 8.47
CA ALA A 31 17.85 1.30 8.86
C ALA A 31 17.13 -0.02 9.00
N GLU A 32 17.45 -0.95 8.11
CA GLU A 32 16.73 -2.21 7.94
C GLU A 32 16.43 -3.01 9.20
N ASN A 33 17.43 -3.38 9.96
CA ASN A 33 17.23 -4.28 11.10
C ASN A 33 16.54 -3.61 12.29
N VAL A 34 16.93 -2.39 12.58
CA VAL A 34 16.33 -1.63 13.68
C VAL A 34 14.91 -1.26 13.32
N MET A 35 14.66 -0.99 12.05
CA MET A 35 13.35 -0.60 11.56
C MET A 35 12.32 -1.71 11.64
N THR A 36 12.73 -2.96 11.39
CA THR A 36 11.81 -4.08 11.44
C THR A 36 11.17 -4.22 12.83
N GLU A 37 11.99 -4.12 13.87
CA GLU A 37 11.48 -4.18 15.25
C GLU A 37 10.61 -2.99 15.61
N ARG A 38 11.03 -1.80 15.20
CA ARG A 38 10.26 -0.57 15.46
C ARG A 38 8.95 -0.55 14.72
N LEU A 39 8.93 -1.08 13.49
CA LEU A 39 7.70 -1.17 12.73
C LEU A 39 6.68 -2.06 13.40
N ASP A 40 7.09 -3.18 13.98
CA ASP A 40 6.17 -4.05 14.71
C ASP A 40 5.52 -3.30 15.86
N GLU A 41 6.32 -2.58 16.65
CA GLU A 41 5.81 -1.82 17.79
C GLU A 41 4.91 -0.67 17.34
N GLU A 42 5.32 0.07 16.32
CA GLU A 42 4.53 1.18 15.78
C GLU A 42 3.22 0.71 15.21
N ILE A 43 3.23 -0.36 14.44
CA ILE A 43 2.04 -0.93 13.82
C ILE A 43 1.04 -1.33 14.90
N MET A 44 1.49 -2.07 15.89
CA MET A 44 0.60 -2.54 16.94
C MET A 44 0.04 -1.39 17.79
N ARG A 45 0.86 -0.40 18.05
CA ARG A 45 0.43 0.77 18.81
C ARG A 45 -0.61 1.58 18.03
N SER A 46 -0.34 1.83 16.76
CA SER A 46 -1.24 2.60 15.90
C SER A 46 -2.57 1.89 15.71
N ILE A 47 -2.53 0.58 15.49
CA ILE A 47 -3.74 -0.21 15.37
C ILE A 47 -4.59 -0.10 16.64
N GLY A 48 -3.94 -0.13 17.79
CA GLY A 48 -4.63 -0.06 19.06
C GLY A 48 -5.17 1.32 19.44
N SER A 49 -4.54 2.37 18.97
CA SER A 49 -4.89 3.74 19.43
C SER A 49 -5.58 4.61 18.38
N GLU A 50 -4.97 4.79 17.24
CA GLU A 50 -5.45 5.77 16.26
C GLU A 50 -6.42 5.22 15.23
N ILE A 51 -6.25 3.96 14.87
CA ILE A 51 -7.04 3.34 13.83
C ILE A 51 -8.22 2.54 14.38
N ALA A 52 -8.26 2.41 15.69
CA ALA A 52 -9.34 1.71 16.37
C ALA A 52 -10.76 2.15 15.96
N PRO A 53 -11.04 3.44 15.76
CA PRO A 53 -12.38 3.86 15.33
C PRO A 53 -12.80 3.30 13.98
N TYR A 54 -11.82 3.05 13.11
CA TYR A 54 -12.12 2.42 11.83
C TYR A 54 -12.25 0.92 11.95
N ALA A 55 -11.39 0.38 12.81
CA ALA A 55 -11.13 -1.03 12.77
C ALA A 55 -12.11 -1.86 13.58
N GLY A 56 -12.50 -1.35 14.75
CA GLY A 56 -13.05 -2.26 15.70
C GLY A 56 -12.04 -3.39 15.89
N PRO A 57 -12.44 -4.54 16.39
CA PRO A 57 -11.53 -5.67 16.56
C PRO A 57 -11.01 -6.18 15.22
N LEU A 58 -9.69 -6.39 15.14
CA LEU A 58 -9.06 -7.00 13.97
C LEU A 58 -8.83 -8.49 14.24
N ASP A 59 -9.06 -9.30 13.23
CA ASP A 59 -8.75 -10.72 13.34
C ASP A 59 -7.28 -10.98 13.00
N ALA A 60 -6.83 -12.22 13.21
CA ALA A 60 -5.44 -12.60 12.98
C ALA A 60 -5.03 -12.46 11.52
N VAL A 61 -5.95 -12.71 10.60
CA VAL A 61 -5.69 -12.62 9.16
C VAL A 61 -5.45 -11.16 8.76
N GLN A 62 -6.29 -10.26 9.26
CA GLN A 62 -6.15 -8.83 9.00
C GLN A 62 -4.84 -8.29 9.58
N THR A 63 -4.54 -8.64 10.82
CA THR A 63 -3.31 -8.20 11.48
C THR A 63 -2.08 -8.69 10.71
N LYS A 64 -2.08 -9.96 10.30
CA LYS A 64 -0.98 -10.53 9.55
C LYS A 64 -0.77 -9.80 8.21
N TYR A 65 -1.87 -9.53 7.51
CA TYR A 65 -1.81 -8.78 6.26
C TYR A 65 -1.17 -7.41 6.46
N ILE A 66 -1.65 -6.66 7.47
CA ILE A 66 -1.15 -5.32 7.74
C ILE A 66 0.35 -5.33 8.03
N VAL A 67 0.78 -6.19 8.94
CA VAL A 67 2.19 -6.29 9.31
C VAL A 67 3.04 -6.69 8.09
N THR A 68 2.62 -7.70 7.36
CA THR A 68 3.35 -8.20 6.20
C THR A 68 3.52 -7.12 5.15
N VAL A 69 2.45 -6.40 4.84
CA VAL A 69 2.46 -5.41 3.77
C VAL A 69 3.28 -4.17 4.18
N VAL A 70 3.11 -3.68 5.40
CA VAL A 70 3.84 -2.49 5.84
C VAL A 70 5.34 -2.78 5.91
N LYS A 71 5.72 -3.92 6.48
CA LYS A 71 7.14 -4.33 6.53
C LYS A 71 7.68 -4.58 5.13
N GLY A 72 6.88 -5.22 4.28
CA GLY A 72 7.29 -5.51 2.91
C GLY A 72 7.54 -4.25 2.10
N VAL A 73 6.68 -3.25 2.23
CA VAL A 73 6.91 -1.95 1.56
C VAL A 73 8.21 -1.33 2.06
N ALA A 74 8.46 -1.37 3.37
CA ALA A 74 9.69 -0.82 3.93
C ALA A 74 10.93 -1.53 3.38
N GLU A 75 10.89 -2.85 3.31
CA GLU A 75 12.01 -3.67 2.83
C GLU A 75 12.29 -3.51 1.34
N HIS A 76 11.25 -3.23 0.55
CA HIS A 76 11.37 -3.11 -0.90
C HIS A 76 11.22 -1.69 -1.42
N LEU A 77 11.35 -0.71 -0.55
CA LEU A 77 11.05 0.68 -0.85
C LEU A 77 11.78 1.19 -2.09
N GLU A 78 13.08 0.97 -2.16
CA GLU A 78 13.88 1.44 -3.29
C GLU A 78 13.45 0.81 -4.61
N ALA A 79 13.22 -0.49 -4.61
CA ALA A 79 12.77 -1.19 -5.81
C ALA A 79 11.38 -0.73 -6.25
N LEU A 80 10.48 -0.53 -5.30
CA LEU A 80 9.13 -0.03 -5.59
C LEU A 80 9.19 1.36 -6.20
N ASP A 81 9.97 2.25 -5.59
CA ASP A 81 10.10 3.63 -6.09
C ASP A 81 10.73 3.67 -7.48
N THR A 82 11.68 2.80 -7.75
CA THR A 82 12.29 2.69 -9.08
C THR A 82 11.25 2.32 -10.14
N GLN A 83 10.39 1.34 -9.83
CA GLN A 83 9.33 0.95 -10.76
C GLN A 83 8.32 2.07 -10.97
N ILE A 84 7.97 2.79 -9.91
CA ILE A 84 7.06 3.93 -10.04
C ILE A 84 7.66 4.97 -10.97
N ALA A 85 8.93 5.32 -10.76
CA ALA A 85 9.62 6.32 -11.58
C ALA A 85 9.67 5.91 -13.05
N GLN A 86 9.91 4.64 -13.33
CA GLN A 86 9.98 4.13 -14.70
C GLN A 86 8.65 4.19 -15.43
N ASN A 87 7.54 4.16 -14.69
CA ASN A 87 6.21 4.10 -15.27
C ASN A 87 5.39 5.37 -15.10
N ALA A 88 5.94 6.36 -14.40
CA ALA A 88 5.28 7.66 -14.20
C ALA A 88 5.85 8.69 -15.17
N LYS A 89 5.65 8.45 -16.45
CA LYS A 89 6.21 9.29 -17.50
C LYS A 89 5.80 10.75 -17.38
N GLY A 90 6.79 11.64 -17.45
CA GLY A 90 6.55 13.06 -17.36
C GLY A 90 6.45 13.60 -15.93
N TRP A 91 6.60 12.72 -14.94
CA TRP A 91 6.52 13.09 -13.53
C TRP A 91 7.79 12.73 -12.80
N THR A 92 8.16 13.58 -11.84
CA THR A 92 9.25 13.24 -10.91
C THR A 92 8.62 12.84 -9.59
N LEU A 93 9.18 11.83 -8.93
CA LEU A 93 8.61 11.31 -7.67
C LEU A 93 8.52 12.39 -6.60
N SER A 94 9.47 13.32 -6.57
CA SER A 94 9.47 14.42 -5.59
C SER A 94 8.27 15.36 -5.74
N ARG A 95 7.59 15.34 -6.87
CA ARG A 95 6.40 16.17 -7.10
C ARG A 95 5.10 15.48 -6.76
N LEU A 96 5.15 14.16 -6.56
CA LEU A 96 3.97 13.42 -6.17
C LEU A 96 3.70 13.64 -4.68
N SER A 97 2.43 13.72 -4.33
CA SER A 97 2.07 13.88 -2.93
C SER A 97 2.42 12.65 -2.12
N ARG A 98 2.57 12.82 -0.82
CA ARG A 98 2.90 11.72 0.10
C ARG A 98 1.87 10.61 0.06
N ILE A 99 0.60 10.97 -0.03
CA ILE A 99 -0.47 9.97 -0.09
C ILE A 99 -0.47 9.22 -1.43
N THR A 100 -0.18 9.92 -2.53
CA THR A 100 -0.06 9.28 -3.83
C THR A 100 1.06 8.24 -3.81
N MET A 101 2.21 8.59 -3.25
CA MET A 101 3.33 7.65 -3.14
C MET A 101 2.97 6.46 -2.25
N ALA A 102 2.28 6.70 -1.15
CA ALA A 102 1.87 5.61 -0.26
C ALA A 102 0.93 4.63 -0.96
N ILE A 103 -0.04 5.15 -1.71
CA ILE A 103 -0.98 4.31 -2.47
C ILE A 103 -0.25 3.49 -3.53
N LEU A 104 0.65 4.12 -4.28
CA LEU A 104 1.42 3.43 -5.31
C LEU A 104 2.31 2.34 -4.73
N ARG A 105 2.99 2.63 -3.64
CA ARG A 105 3.86 1.65 -2.97
C ARG A 105 3.08 0.45 -2.47
N LEU A 106 1.95 0.70 -1.83
CA LEU A 106 1.09 -0.38 -1.34
C LEU A 106 0.58 -1.25 -2.47
N ALA A 107 0.04 -0.64 -3.52
CA ALA A 107 -0.52 -1.37 -4.65
C ALA A 107 0.54 -2.20 -5.38
N LEU A 108 1.71 -1.61 -5.61
CA LEU A 108 2.82 -2.32 -6.25
C LEU A 108 3.27 -3.51 -5.42
N TYR A 109 3.37 -3.33 -4.12
CA TYR A 109 3.73 -4.43 -3.25
C TYR A 109 2.71 -5.56 -3.35
N GLU A 110 1.41 -5.23 -3.35
CA GLU A 110 0.37 -6.25 -3.49
C GLU A 110 0.47 -6.96 -4.83
N MET A 111 0.71 -6.22 -5.91
CA MET A 111 0.81 -6.80 -7.25
C MET A 111 1.96 -7.80 -7.36
N GLU A 112 3.06 -7.55 -6.68
CA GLU A 112 4.26 -8.38 -6.81
C GLU A 112 4.41 -9.47 -5.77
N TYR A 113 3.92 -9.24 -4.56
CA TYR A 113 4.25 -10.11 -3.43
C TYR A 113 3.04 -10.72 -2.73
N VAL A 114 1.84 -10.25 -2.97
CA VAL A 114 0.65 -10.80 -2.32
C VAL A 114 -0.11 -11.66 -3.31
N GLU A 115 0.18 -12.94 -3.29
CA GLU A 115 -0.32 -13.90 -4.29
C GLU A 115 -1.84 -14.01 -4.37
N ASP A 116 -2.53 -13.84 -3.25
CA ASP A 116 -3.98 -13.98 -3.25
C ASP A 116 -4.73 -12.72 -3.70
N VAL A 117 -3.99 -11.68 -4.10
CA VAL A 117 -4.61 -10.47 -4.66
C VAL A 117 -4.33 -10.43 -6.16
N PRO A 118 -5.35 -10.58 -6.99
CA PRO A 118 -5.16 -10.44 -8.45
C PRO A 118 -4.67 -9.04 -8.79
N VAL A 119 -3.82 -8.93 -9.81
CA VAL A 119 -3.25 -7.66 -10.24
C VAL A 119 -4.33 -6.61 -10.51
N GLY A 120 -5.38 -7.00 -11.25
CA GLY A 120 -6.48 -6.08 -11.55
C GLY A 120 -7.20 -5.59 -10.29
N ALA A 121 -7.32 -6.45 -9.28
CA ALA A 121 -7.94 -6.07 -8.01
C ALA A 121 -7.07 -5.07 -7.26
N ALA A 122 -5.74 -5.28 -7.23
CA ALA A 122 -4.83 -4.36 -6.58
C ALA A 122 -4.90 -2.97 -7.22
N ILE A 123 -4.92 -2.91 -8.54
CA ILE A 123 -5.03 -1.64 -9.26
C ILE A 123 -6.36 -0.95 -8.94
N ASN A 124 -7.46 -1.71 -9.02
CA ASN A 124 -8.78 -1.16 -8.75
C ASN A 124 -8.91 -0.60 -7.34
N GLU A 125 -8.36 -1.31 -6.35
CA GLU A 125 -8.40 -0.85 -4.95
C GLU A 125 -7.56 0.41 -4.77
N ALA A 126 -6.41 0.50 -5.44
CA ALA A 126 -5.58 1.71 -5.40
C ALA A 126 -6.33 2.92 -5.97
N VAL A 127 -7.03 2.73 -7.09
CA VAL A 127 -7.83 3.78 -7.71
C VAL A 127 -8.93 4.27 -6.75
N GLU A 128 -9.60 3.33 -6.08
CA GLU A 128 -10.63 3.69 -5.10
C GLU A 128 -10.07 4.43 -3.90
N LEU A 129 -8.90 4.03 -3.41
CA LEU A 129 -8.23 4.75 -2.32
C LEU A 129 -7.87 6.17 -2.74
N ALA A 130 -7.40 6.35 -3.97
CA ALA A 130 -7.05 7.67 -4.48
C ALA A 130 -8.28 8.59 -4.54
N LYS A 131 -9.43 8.05 -4.91
CA LYS A 131 -10.67 8.82 -4.93
C LYS A 131 -11.08 9.28 -3.54
N VAL A 132 -10.84 8.45 -2.54
CA VAL A 132 -11.19 8.76 -1.14
C VAL A 132 -10.22 9.77 -0.55
N TYR A 133 -8.92 9.56 -0.74
CA TYR A 133 -7.87 10.32 -0.04
C TYR A 133 -7.25 11.45 -0.85
N ASP A 134 -7.54 11.54 -2.13
CA ASP A 134 -6.96 12.58 -2.98
C ASP A 134 -8.03 13.09 -3.95
N SER A 135 -7.95 12.73 -5.22
CA SER A 135 -8.84 13.25 -6.24
C SER A 135 -9.05 12.22 -7.36
N GLU A 136 -10.03 12.48 -8.22
CA GLU A 136 -10.25 11.65 -9.40
C GLU A 136 -9.10 11.78 -10.40
N GLU A 137 -8.46 12.94 -10.46
CA GLU A 137 -7.29 13.15 -11.31
C GLU A 137 -6.14 12.27 -10.86
N THR A 138 -5.89 12.24 -9.55
CA THR A 138 -4.86 11.36 -8.98
C THR A 138 -5.22 9.89 -9.21
N ALA A 139 -6.47 9.53 -9.07
CA ALA A 139 -6.92 8.16 -9.33
C ALA A 139 -6.61 7.74 -10.78
N ALA A 140 -6.86 8.61 -11.74
CA ALA A 140 -6.55 8.34 -13.15
C ALA A 140 -5.04 8.19 -13.36
N PHE A 141 -4.24 9.04 -12.72
CA PHE A 141 -2.78 8.94 -12.77
C PHE A 141 -2.29 7.60 -12.23
N ILE A 142 -2.79 7.21 -11.06
CA ILE A 142 -2.43 5.94 -10.43
C ILE A 142 -2.80 4.77 -11.31
N ASN A 143 -3.99 4.81 -11.88
CA ASN A 143 -4.43 3.75 -12.81
C ASN A 143 -3.47 3.62 -13.99
N GLY A 144 -3.04 4.75 -14.53
CA GLY A 144 -2.09 4.77 -15.65
C GLY A 144 -0.73 4.16 -15.28
N VAL A 145 -0.19 4.56 -14.13
CA VAL A 145 1.11 4.05 -13.66
C VAL A 145 1.05 2.55 -13.41
N LEU A 146 0.07 2.11 -12.64
CA LEU A 146 -0.04 0.68 -12.28
C LEU A 146 -0.40 -0.19 -13.49
N GLY A 147 -1.21 0.33 -14.40
CA GLY A 147 -1.51 -0.36 -15.65
C GLY A 147 -0.25 -0.55 -16.49
N ALA A 148 0.62 0.46 -16.54
CA ALA A 148 1.88 0.37 -17.26
C ALA A 148 2.81 -0.68 -16.63
N VAL A 149 2.88 -0.72 -15.31
CA VAL A 149 3.67 -1.73 -14.60
C VAL A 149 3.18 -3.13 -14.96
N ALA A 150 1.87 -3.34 -14.95
CA ALA A 150 1.27 -4.64 -15.25
C ALA A 150 1.58 -5.07 -16.68
N ARG A 151 1.46 -4.15 -17.66
CA ARG A 151 1.77 -4.43 -19.05
C ARG A 151 3.24 -4.77 -19.26
N ASN A 152 4.12 -4.04 -18.62
CA ASN A 152 5.55 -4.29 -18.74
C ASN A 152 5.95 -5.64 -18.15
N ALA A 153 5.32 -6.04 -17.05
CA ALA A 153 5.55 -7.35 -16.47
C ALA A 153 5.14 -8.49 -17.39
N GLU A 154 4.05 -8.31 -18.13
CA GLU A 154 3.57 -9.32 -19.08
C GLU A 154 4.47 -9.50 -20.29
N GLN A 155 5.27 -8.49 -20.62
CA GLN A 155 6.18 -8.54 -21.76
C GLN A 155 7.50 -9.26 -21.46
N VAL A 156 7.72 -9.63 -20.22
CA VAL A 156 8.88 -10.40 -19.79
C VAL A 156 8.54 -11.89 -19.69
#